data_e994352bd1fe76a594f82c4be6e10706
#
_entry.id   e994352bd1fe76a594f82c4be6e10706
#
_cell.length_a   1.000
_cell.length_b   1.000
_cell.length_c   1.000
_cell.angle_alpha   90.00
_cell.angle_beta   90.00
_cell.angle_gamma   90.00
#
_symmetry.space_group_name_H-M   'P 1'
#
loop_
_entity.id
_entity.type
_entity.pdbx_description
1 polymer ?
#
loop_
_entity_poly.entity_id
_entity_poly.type
_entity_poly.pdbx_seq_one_letter_code
_entity_poly.pdbx_strand_id
1 'polypeptide(L)'
;CICPDGGYYVPAYSENLRQWIYYLNDKTSFSSIAGSLTTALMKEEFSPIICETIATKAFNFSPEFRQIDDSLYKLSLYTGPTGSHKDFGVSFLLAYLEYTLLLQRERATVVAISDGEIGSCLAHAMQGKKQLTALILYSKGTLRGFKEEDCVWNGGNIYPVEVNGSMEDCSHMVRELFSRQDIVEKYNLTLANTFNIGRLLPQTFFYTYAFSRLKDKVFGDIFYALAPGNYSNLVAGLYAWKFSLPVNGFITECTPALTVDTGGKAQVLDSLIPLEQRQPADPGNPSNLERLEEIFNTHPAMLRGLVFPVPVSEEERTAACKELFMKYGILANKETSGSYAAAKKRTESFSSPDNTVVLISRDHPAYSRDEIRHVCGEAPSVPDFLQELLIPITPQKTMDCTVDAVLSILQEL
;
A
#
# COMPACT_ATOMS: atom_id res chain seq x y z
N CYS A 1 16.64 -1.72 -5.43
CA CYS A 1 15.31 -2.29 -5.09
C CYS A 1 14.87 -3.42 -6.04
N ILE A 2 15.54 -3.63 -7.15
CA ILE A 2 15.31 -4.75 -8.11
C ILE A 2 16.34 -5.83 -7.82
N CYS A 3 15.91 -7.10 -7.76
CA CYS A 3 16.83 -8.21 -7.66
C CYS A 3 17.69 -8.32 -8.93
N PRO A 4 18.93 -8.86 -8.88
CA PRO A 4 19.78 -9.04 -10.05
C PRO A 4 19.15 -9.92 -11.13
N ASP A 5 18.22 -10.81 -10.75
CA ASP A 5 17.44 -11.66 -11.67
C ASP A 5 16.17 -10.97 -12.21
N GLY A 6 15.92 -9.71 -11.84
CA GLY A 6 14.74 -8.94 -12.24
C GLY A 6 13.48 -9.21 -11.41
N GLY A 7 13.54 -10.10 -10.42
CA GLY A 7 12.41 -10.44 -9.56
C GLY A 7 12.20 -9.50 -8.36
N TYR A 8 11.26 -9.90 -7.49
CA TYR A 8 10.96 -9.18 -6.25
C TYR A 8 11.81 -9.67 -5.08
N TYR A 9 12.25 -8.74 -4.23
CA TYR A 9 12.71 -9.10 -2.90
C TYR A 9 11.56 -9.60 -2.02
N VAL A 10 11.85 -10.65 -1.24
CA VAL A 10 10.93 -11.26 -0.27
C VAL A 10 11.65 -11.39 1.08
N PRO A 11 10.94 -11.47 2.23
CA PRO A 11 11.58 -11.72 3.52
C PRO A 11 12.28 -13.09 3.52
N ALA A 12 13.56 -13.12 3.84
CA ALA A 12 14.34 -14.35 3.89
C ALA A 12 13.94 -15.26 5.06
N TYR A 13 13.41 -14.69 6.13
CA TYR A 13 12.96 -15.41 7.31
C TYR A 13 11.71 -14.73 7.91
N SER A 14 10.99 -15.46 8.75
CA SER A 14 9.88 -14.96 9.55
C SER A 14 10.12 -15.28 11.02
N GLU A 15 9.94 -14.30 11.89
CA GLU A 15 10.01 -14.51 13.33
C GLU A 15 8.64 -14.86 13.90
N ASN A 16 8.64 -15.73 14.92
CA ASN A 16 7.42 -16.01 15.68
C ASN A 16 7.21 -14.89 16.73
N LEU A 17 6.38 -13.91 16.37
CA LEU A 17 6.06 -12.78 17.23
C LEU A 17 4.82 -13.01 18.10
N ARG A 18 4.28 -14.22 18.14
CA ARG A 18 2.98 -14.53 18.78
C ARG A 18 2.91 -14.05 20.22
N GLN A 19 3.92 -14.33 21.04
CA GLN A 19 3.92 -13.89 22.43
C GLN A 19 3.87 -12.35 22.54
N TRP A 20 4.72 -11.67 21.80
CA TRP A 20 4.74 -10.20 21.78
C TRP A 20 3.42 -9.62 21.31
N ILE A 21 2.81 -10.16 20.25
CA ILE A 21 1.51 -9.71 19.72
C ILE A 21 0.41 -9.83 20.79
N TYR A 22 0.41 -10.89 21.58
CA TYR A 22 -0.56 -11.06 22.67
C TYR A 22 -0.32 -10.13 23.87
N TYR A 23 0.89 -9.58 24.06
CA TYR A 23 1.17 -8.54 25.06
C TYR A 23 0.70 -7.15 24.62
N LEU A 24 0.52 -6.91 23.34
CA LEU A 24 -0.04 -5.63 22.88
C LEU A 24 -1.42 -5.39 23.46
N ASN A 25 -1.79 -4.14 23.63
CA ASN A 25 -3.12 -3.75 24.10
C ASN A 25 -3.62 -2.50 23.34
N ASP A 26 -4.81 -2.08 23.63
CA ASP A 26 -5.47 -0.95 22.97
C ASP A 26 -4.80 0.41 23.23
N LYS A 27 -3.91 0.52 24.21
CA LYS A 27 -3.13 1.73 24.53
C LYS A 27 -1.78 1.77 23.83
N THR A 28 -1.30 0.65 23.26
CA THR A 28 -0.03 0.61 22.54
C THR A 28 -0.13 1.47 21.30
N SER A 29 0.73 2.48 21.15
CA SER A 29 0.71 3.39 20.01
C SER A 29 1.09 2.67 18.70
N PHE A 30 0.61 3.19 17.56
CA PHE A 30 0.97 2.66 16.26
C PHE A 30 2.49 2.74 15.99
N SER A 31 3.11 3.86 16.34
CA SER A 31 4.56 4.05 16.19
C SER A 31 5.37 3.06 17.03
N SER A 32 4.92 2.71 18.24
CA SER A 32 5.57 1.69 19.09
C SER A 32 5.44 0.29 18.49
N ILE A 33 4.26 -0.07 17.96
CA ILE A 33 4.08 -1.33 17.23
C ILE A 33 4.99 -1.38 16.00
N ALA A 34 5.03 -0.29 15.23
CA ALA A 34 5.88 -0.18 14.05
C ALA A 34 7.37 -0.30 14.41
N GLY A 35 7.84 0.34 15.49
CA GLY A 35 9.21 0.25 15.96
C GLY A 35 9.61 -1.17 16.34
N SER A 36 8.76 -1.88 17.08
CA SER A 36 9.01 -3.27 17.47
C SER A 36 9.01 -4.22 16.26
N LEU A 37 8.08 -4.05 15.32
CA LEU A 37 8.06 -4.85 14.08
C LEU A 37 9.26 -4.51 13.19
N THR A 38 9.66 -3.25 13.10
CA THR A 38 10.88 -2.84 12.38
C THR A 38 12.10 -3.51 13.01
N THR A 39 12.18 -3.59 14.34
CA THR A 39 13.27 -4.30 15.05
C THR A 39 13.29 -5.78 14.67
N ALA A 40 12.14 -6.45 14.63
CA ALA A 40 12.07 -7.86 14.24
C ALA A 40 12.49 -8.09 12.77
N LEU A 41 12.17 -7.14 11.89
CA LEU A 41 12.50 -7.21 10.47
C LEU A 41 13.95 -6.86 10.15
N MET A 42 14.56 -5.94 10.92
CA MET A 42 15.85 -5.30 10.62
C MET A 42 16.90 -5.48 11.73
N LYS A 43 16.74 -6.52 12.56
CA LYS A 43 17.60 -6.75 13.75
C LYS A 43 19.07 -6.96 13.43
N GLU A 44 19.38 -7.38 12.21
CA GLU A 44 20.76 -7.61 11.76
C GLU A 44 21.40 -6.33 11.22
N GLU A 45 20.59 -5.37 10.75
CA GLU A 45 21.05 -4.10 10.20
C GLU A 45 21.09 -2.99 11.25
N PHE A 46 20.09 -2.95 12.15
CA PHE A 46 19.90 -1.85 13.08
C PHE A 46 19.60 -2.29 14.51
N SER A 47 20.10 -1.52 15.46
CA SER A 47 19.70 -1.69 16.86
C SER A 47 18.22 -1.32 17.06
N PRO A 48 17.55 -1.85 18.11
CA PRO A 48 16.15 -1.53 18.42
C PRO A 48 15.88 -0.02 18.55
N ILE A 49 16.82 0.74 19.09
CA ILE A 49 16.70 2.21 19.26
C ILE A 49 16.63 2.91 17.90
N ILE A 50 17.40 2.45 16.94
CA ILE A 50 17.39 2.99 15.57
C ILE A 50 16.06 2.64 14.89
N CYS A 51 15.61 1.40 15.01
CA CYS A 51 14.32 0.95 14.46
C CYS A 51 13.15 1.76 15.01
N GLU A 52 13.13 2.00 16.32
CA GLU A 52 12.12 2.84 16.96
C GLU A 52 12.19 4.31 16.49
N THR A 53 13.40 4.83 16.31
CA THR A 53 13.63 6.18 15.78
C THR A 53 13.10 6.32 14.35
N ILE A 54 13.35 5.31 13.50
CA ILE A 54 12.82 5.29 12.12
C ILE A 54 11.29 5.29 12.14
N ALA A 55 10.67 4.41 12.94
CA ALA A 55 9.22 4.31 13.06
C ALA A 55 8.58 5.61 13.60
N THR A 56 9.19 6.22 14.60
CA THR A 56 8.70 7.50 15.19
C THR A 56 8.81 8.65 14.19
N LYS A 57 9.86 8.69 13.38
CA LYS A 57 10.01 9.70 12.31
C LYS A 57 9.07 9.45 11.14
N ALA A 58 8.74 8.19 10.86
CA ALA A 58 7.82 7.84 9.79
C ALA A 58 6.37 8.14 10.14
N PHE A 59 5.97 7.98 11.42
CA PHE A 59 4.58 7.96 11.82
C PHE A 59 4.28 8.96 12.94
N ASN A 60 3.89 10.17 12.56
CA ASN A 60 3.19 11.14 13.42
C ASN A 60 1.66 11.01 13.31
N PHE A 61 1.18 10.00 12.59
CA PHE A 61 -0.22 9.64 12.39
C PHE A 61 -0.40 8.13 12.64
N SER A 62 -1.63 7.69 12.86
CA SER A 62 -1.97 6.29 13.12
C SER A 62 -3.25 5.91 12.40
N PRO A 63 -3.47 4.63 12.05
CA PRO A 63 -4.76 4.18 11.54
C PRO A 63 -5.88 4.49 12.54
N GLU A 64 -7.07 4.76 12.03
CA GLU A 64 -8.28 4.82 12.84
C GLU A 64 -8.93 3.44 12.87
N PHE A 65 -9.24 2.94 14.06
CA PHE A 65 -9.92 1.67 14.26
C PHE A 65 -11.23 1.88 14.97
N ARG A 66 -12.35 1.53 14.32
CA ARG A 66 -13.70 1.78 14.82
C ARG A 66 -14.57 0.55 14.70
N GLN A 67 -15.34 0.25 15.75
CA GLN A 67 -16.44 -0.71 15.69
C GLN A 67 -17.62 -0.10 14.93
N ILE A 68 -18.17 -0.84 13.98
CA ILE A 68 -19.30 -0.43 13.16
C ILE A 68 -20.56 -1.16 13.59
N ASP A 69 -20.44 -2.48 13.85
CA ASP A 69 -21.50 -3.37 14.31
C ASP A 69 -20.89 -4.43 15.24
N ASP A 70 -21.67 -5.32 15.81
CA ASP A 70 -21.20 -6.35 16.75
C ASP A 70 -20.05 -7.21 16.19
N SER A 71 -20.12 -7.52 14.88
CA SER A 71 -19.13 -8.35 14.19
C SER A 71 -18.35 -7.61 13.10
N LEU A 72 -18.58 -6.32 12.90
CA LEU A 72 -17.96 -5.52 11.87
C LEU A 72 -17.16 -4.35 12.45
N TYR A 73 -15.89 -4.32 12.11
CA TYR A 73 -14.98 -3.22 12.44
C TYR A 73 -14.44 -2.59 11.16
N LYS A 74 -14.05 -1.32 11.24
CA LYS A 74 -13.42 -0.59 10.14
C LYS A 74 -12.03 -0.14 10.54
N LEU A 75 -11.06 -0.41 9.69
CA LEU A 75 -9.70 0.12 9.76
C LEU A 75 -9.53 1.15 8.66
N SER A 76 -9.48 2.43 9.04
CA SER A 76 -9.27 3.54 8.11
C SER A 76 -7.77 3.84 8.00
N LEU A 77 -7.22 3.72 6.81
CA LEU A 77 -5.80 3.94 6.51
C LEU A 77 -5.52 5.30 5.85
N TYR A 78 -6.50 6.20 5.86
CA TYR A 78 -6.42 7.53 5.22
C TYR A 78 -6.29 8.67 6.23
N THR A 79 -5.67 8.38 7.36
CA THR A 79 -5.42 9.32 8.46
C THR A 79 -4.08 10.04 8.36
N GLY A 80 -3.30 9.70 7.34
CA GLY A 80 -2.04 10.35 7.03
C GLY A 80 -2.22 11.71 6.33
N PRO A 81 -1.13 12.41 6.05
CA PRO A 81 -1.14 13.79 5.54
C PRO A 81 -1.80 13.94 4.17
N THR A 82 -1.91 12.88 3.38
CA THR A 82 -2.54 12.95 2.06
C THR A 82 -3.89 12.22 1.99
N GLY A 83 -4.36 11.65 3.09
CA GLY A 83 -5.61 10.90 3.09
C GLY A 83 -5.56 9.60 2.29
N SER A 84 -4.37 9.04 2.08
CA SER A 84 -4.17 7.77 1.39
C SER A 84 -3.38 6.78 2.26
N HIS A 85 -3.71 5.49 2.15
CA HIS A 85 -2.94 4.41 2.78
C HIS A 85 -1.47 4.37 2.32
N LYS A 86 -1.18 4.99 1.19
CA LYS A 86 0.17 5.10 0.63
C LYS A 86 1.12 5.87 1.55
N ASP A 87 0.58 6.79 2.36
CA ASP A 87 1.35 7.56 3.36
C ASP A 87 2.16 6.65 4.29
N PHE A 88 1.57 5.56 4.78
CA PHE A 88 2.26 4.66 5.70
C PHE A 88 3.54 4.06 5.11
N GLY A 89 3.44 3.51 3.93
CA GLY A 89 4.58 2.86 3.32
C GLY A 89 5.61 3.84 2.74
N VAL A 90 5.17 4.99 2.22
CA VAL A 90 6.09 6.02 1.69
C VAL A 90 6.86 6.67 2.83
N SER A 91 6.17 7.10 3.90
CA SER A 91 6.81 7.73 5.06
C SER A 91 7.85 6.80 5.71
N PHE A 92 7.52 5.50 5.83
CA PHE A 92 8.45 4.53 6.38
C PHE A 92 9.66 4.32 5.46
N LEU A 93 9.43 4.06 4.18
CA LEU A 93 10.51 3.86 3.21
C LEU A 93 11.49 5.01 3.21
N LEU A 94 11.00 6.26 3.17
CA LEU A 94 11.87 7.42 3.12
C LEU A 94 12.58 7.70 4.47
N ALA A 95 11.95 7.40 5.60
CA ALA A 95 12.61 7.49 6.90
C ALA A 95 13.73 6.44 7.03
N TYR A 96 13.49 5.23 6.56
CA TYR A 96 14.47 4.14 6.53
C TYR A 96 15.66 4.48 5.60
N LEU A 97 15.36 4.89 4.37
CA LEU A 97 16.40 5.23 3.38
C LEU A 97 17.25 6.41 3.83
N GLU A 98 16.62 7.48 4.33
CA GLU A 98 17.33 8.66 4.84
C GLU A 98 18.33 8.26 5.93
N TYR A 99 17.92 7.37 6.84
CA TYR A 99 18.80 6.93 7.93
C TYR A 99 19.95 6.05 7.42
N THR A 100 19.65 5.12 6.52
CA THR A 100 20.64 4.23 5.93
C THR A 100 21.69 5.01 5.13
N LEU A 101 21.24 5.89 4.25
CA LEU A 101 22.11 6.71 3.41
C LEU A 101 22.96 7.69 4.21
N LEU A 102 22.41 8.23 5.31
CA LEU A 102 23.17 9.08 6.23
C LEU A 102 24.37 8.31 6.85
N LEU A 103 24.15 7.07 7.28
CA LEU A 103 25.21 6.22 7.82
C LEU A 103 26.25 5.84 6.77
N GLN A 104 25.82 5.58 5.55
CA GLN A 104 26.69 5.22 4.43
C GLN A 104 27.37 6.44 3.79
N ARG A 105 26.92 7.66 4.11
CA ARG A 105 27.34 8.95 3.50
C ARG A 105 27.04 8.99 2.00
N GLU A 106 25.95 8.41 1.61
CA GLU A 106 25.47 8.32 0.23
C GLU A 106 24.21 9.16 0.01
N ARG A 107 23.82 9.30 -1.26
CA ARG A 107 22.54 9.90 -1.68
C ARG A 107 21.85 8.95 -2.64
N ALA A 108 20.53 9.07 -2.73
CA ALA A 108 19.73 8.29 -3.67
C ALA A 108 18.63 9.13 -4.31
N THR A 109 18.23 8.75 -5.52
CA THR A 109 17.08 9.33 -6.21
C THR A 109 15.91 8.36 -6.19
N VAL A 110 14.81 8.81 -5.59
CA VAL A 110 13.55 8.05 -5.54
C VAL A 110 12.74 8.41 -6.79
N VAL A 111 12.44 7.42 -7.61
CA VAL A 111 11.63 7.59 -8.81
C VAL A 111 10.20 7.10 -8.53
N ALA A 112 9.23 7.89 -8.93
CA ALA A 112 7.83 7.51 -8.87
C ALA A 112 7.06 7.98 -10.09
N ILE A 113 6.11 7.16 -10.54
CA ILE A 113 5.07 7.55 -11.49
C ILE A 113 3.83 7.92 -10.69
N SER A 114 3.20 9.02 -11.02
CA SER A 114 2.07 9.56 -10.25
C SER A 114 0.90 9.96 -11.14
N ASP A 115 -0.30 9.62 -10.65
CA ASP A 115 -1.58 10.19 -11.08
C ASP A 115 -2.09 11.27 -10.13
N GLY A 116 -1.20 11.77 -9.26
CA GLY A 116 -1.47 12.76 -8.22
C GLY A 116 -1.39 12.23 -6.79
N GLU A 117 -1.66 10.96 -6.53
CA GLU A 117 -1.71 10.44 -5.16
C GLU A 117 -0.32 10.12 -4.59
N ILE A 118 0.45 9.27 -5.26
CA ILE A 118 1.79 8.90 -4.77
C ILE A 118 2.74 10.09 -4.76
N GLY A 119 2.56 11.05 -5.69
CA GLY A 119 3.30 12.29 -5.72
C GLY A 119 3.07 13.13 -4.47
N SER A 120 1.82 13.27 -4.01
CA SER A 120 1.48 13.94 -2.76
C SER A 120 2.15 13.29 -1.55
N CYS A 121 2.07 11.94 -1.45
CA CYS A 121 2.72 11.19 -0.37
C CYS A 121 4.22 11.44 -0.34
N LEU A 122 4.88 11.43 -1.51
CA LEU A 122 6.30 11.71 -1.63
C LEU A 122 6.65 13.15 -1.24
N ALA A 123 5.89 14.13 -1.74
CA ALA A 123 6.13 15.53 -1.42
C ALA A 123 6.10 15.77 0.10
N HIS A 124 5.13 15.21 0.81
CA HIS A 124 5.06 15.28 2.27
C HIS A 124 6.20 14.53 2.96
N ALA A 125 6.46 13.29 2.57
CA ALA A 125 7.46 12.45 3.22
C ALA A 125 8.91 12.90 2.93
N MET A 126 9.15 13.66 1.87
CA MET A 126 10.46 14.24 1.51
C MET A 126 10.84 15.46 2.33
N GLN A 127 9.91 16.04 3.09
CA GLN A 127 10.20 17.23 3.91
C GLN A 127 11.38 16.96 4.86
N GLY A 128 12.38 17.84 4.79
CA GLY A 128 13.57 17.79 5.62
C GLY A 128 14.55 16.65 5.32
N LYS A 129 14.32 15.83 4.30
CA LYS A 129 15.29 14.82 3.86
C LYS A 129 16.47 15.47 3.15
N LYS A 130 17.69 15.02 3.47
CA LYS A 130 18.95 15.59 2.95
C LYS A 130 19.70 14.62 2.05
N GLN A 131 19.46 13.32 2.24
CA GLN A 131 20.14 12.27 1.48
C GLN A 131 19.31 11.78 0.28
N LEU A 132 18.06 12.24 0.18
CA LEU A 132 17.11 11.79 -0.82
C LEU A 132 16.69 12.93 -1.75
N THR A 133 16.58 12.59 -3.03
CA THR A 133 15.93 13.39 -4.07
C THR A 133 14.75 12.61 -4.63
N ALA A 134 13.60 13.24 -4.89
CA ALA A 134 12.46 12.61 -5.51
C ALA A 134 12.24 13.14 -6.93
N LEU A 135 12.30 12.26 -7.91
CA LEU A 135 11.87 12.51 -9.29
C LEU A 135 10.46 11.93 -9.46
N ILE A 136 9.47 12.79 -9.58
CA ILE A 136 8.07 12.41 -9.66
C ILE A 136 7.56 12.65 -11.08
N LEU A 137 7.28 11.58 -11.80
CA LEU A 137 6.84 11.58 -13.19
C LEU A 137 5.31 11.55 -13.22
N TYR A 138 4.69 12.64 -13.61
CA TYR A 138 3.24 12.74 -13.75
C TYR A 138 2.85 12.50 -15.20
N SER A 139 1.85 11.64 -15.41
CA SER A 139 1.22 11.56 -16.71
C SER A 139 0.53 12.89 -17.05
N LYS A 140 0.36 13.18 -18.33
CA LYS A 140 -0.14 14.47 -18.79
C LYS A 140 -1.46 14.85 -18.14
N GLY A 141 -1.50 16.07 -17.56
CA GLY A 141 -2.70 16.62 -16.92
C GLY A 141 -3.04 16.09 -15.53
N THR A 142 -2.14 15.29 -14.90
CA THR A 142 -2.39 14.74 -13.56
C THR A 142 -1.59 15.41 -12.44
N LEU A 143 -0.81 16.45 -12.75
CA LEU A 143 0.03 17.13 -11.78
C LEU A 143 -0.82 17.83 -10.72
N ARG A 144 -0.73 17.34 -9.49
CA ARG A 144 -1.42 17.84 -8.29
C ARG A 144 -0.77 17.26 -7.04
N GLY A 145 -1.24 17.68 -5.88
CA GLY A 145 -0.93 17.01 -4.61
C GLY A 145 0.10 17.73 -3.74
N PHE A 146 0.49 18.93 -4.13
CA PHE A 146 1.33 19.86 -3.38
C PHE A 146 1.14 21.28 -3.97
N LYS A 147 1.69 22.30 -3.31
CA LYS A 147 1.67 23.68 -3.82
C LYS A 147 2.86 23.91 -4.77
N GLU A 148 2.74 24.83 -5.70
CA GLU A 148 3.87 25.22 -6.56
C GLU A 148 5.08 25.65 -5.73
N GLU A 149 4.86 26.36 -4.64
CA GLU A 149 5.88 26.83 -3.70
C GLU A 149 6.62 25.66 -3.04
N ASP A 150 5.94 24.52 -2.84
CA ASP A 150 6.51 23.35 -2.19
C ASP A 150 7.66 22.73 -2.99
N CYS A 151 7.63 22.85 -4.30
CA CYS A 151 8.71 22.38 -5.17
C CYS A 151 10.03 23.12 -4.92
N VAL A 152 9.95 24.36 -4.45
CA VAL A 152 11.11 25.23 -4.19
C VAL A 152 11.56 25.14 -2.73
N TRP A 153 10.62 25.17 -1.79
CA TRP A 153 10.94 25.27 -0.36
C TRP A 153 11.47 23.96 0.25
N ASN A 154 11.17 22.82 -0.33
CA ASN A 154 11.62 21.52 0.23
C ASN A 154 13.12 21.26 0.03
N GLY A 155 13.93 22.31 -0.02
CA GLY A 155 15.36 22.23 -0.15
C GLY A 155 15.84 21.85 -1.55
N GLY A 156 14.95 21.89 -2.57
CA GLY A 156 15.25 21.48 -3.93
C GLY A 156 15.41 19.97 -4.09
N ASN A 157 14.78 19.17 -3.23
CA ASN A 157 14.85 17.71 -3.28
C ASN A 157 13.60 17.04 -3.88
N ILE A 158 12.63 17.82 -4.39
CA ILE A 158 11.45 17.33 -5.12
C ILE A 158 11.46 17.90 -6.53
N TYR A 159 11.39 17.00 -7.51
CA TYR A 159 11.36 17.33 -8.93
C TYR A 159 10.13 16.72 -9.60
N PRO A 160 9.00 17.45 -9.61
CA PRO A 160 7.80 17.03 -10.32
C PRO A 160 7.95 17.38 -11.81
N VAL A 161 7.72 16.39 -12.66
CA VAL A 161 7.82 16.54 -14.11
C VAL A 161 6.57 15.97 -14.77
N GLU A 162 5.91 16.76 -15.62
CA GLU A 162 4.84 16.25 -16.45
C GLU A 162 5.43 15.56 -17.67
N VAL A 163 5.03 14.32 -17.91
CA VAL A 163 5.44 13.49 -19.05
C VAL A 163 4.40 13.57 -20.14
N ASN A 164 4.80 13.84 -21.37
CA ASN A 164 3.93 13.80 -22.55
C ASN A 164 3.55 12.35 -22.90
N GLY A 165 2.77 11.70 -22.03
CA GLY A 165 2.36 10.31 -22.16
C GLY A 165 1.27 9.93 -21.18
N SER A 166 0.69 8.75 -21.38
CA SER A 166 -0.25 8.12 -20.46
C SER A 166 0.48 7.51 -19.25
N MET A 167 -0.27 7.05 -18.25
CA MET A 167 0.31 6.28 -17.13
C MET A 167 0.97 4.98 -17.60
N GLU A 168 0.43 4.35 -18.63
CA GLU A 168 0.99 3.14 -19.24
C GLU A 168 2.33 3.44 -19.92
N ASP A 169 2.42 4.53 -20.70
CA ASP A 169 3.67 4.99 -21.31
C ASP A 169 4.74 5.28 -20.26
N CYS A 170 4.37 5.97 -19.18
CA CYS A 170 5.26 6.22 -18.05
C CYS A 170 5.74 4.91 -17.39
N SER A 171 4.86 3.92 -17.23
CA SER A 171 5.22 2.60 -16.69
C SER A 171 6.23 1.88 -17.58
N HIS A 172 6.01 1.89 -18.89
CA HIS A 172 6.95 1.32 -19.87
C HIS A 172 8.32 2.00 -19.81
N MET A 173 8.33 3.33 -19.77
CA MET A 173 9.57 4.12 -19.67
C MET A 173 10.34 3.80 -18.37
N VAL A 174 9.66 3.71 -17.23
CA VAL A 174 10.31 3.36 -15.96
C VAL A 174 10.82 1.92 -15.97
N ARG A 175 10.09 0.98 -16.59
CA ARG A 175 10.59 -0.38 -16.79
C ARG A 175 11.89 -0.40 -17.58
N GLU A 176 11.95 0.33 -18.69
CA GLU A 176 13.15 0.47 -19.49
C GLU A 176 14.29 1.11 -18.69
N LEU A 177 14.03 2.21 -17.99
CA LEU A 177 15.01 2.89 -17.13
C LEU A 177 15.63 1.92 -16.11
N PHE A 178 14.81 1.15 -15.41
CA PHE A 178 15.28 0.22 -14.38
C PHE A 178 15.85 -1.10 -14.92
N SER A 179 15.71 -1.39 -16.20
CA SER A 179 16.45 -2.48 -16.86
C SER A 179 17.92 -2.12 -17.11
N ARG A 180 18.24 -0.83 -17.07
CA ARG A 180 19.61 -0.32 -17.28
C ARG A 180 20.35 -0.21 -15.96
N GLN A 181 21.00 -1.29 -15.53
CA GLN A 181 21.74 -1.39 -14.27
C GLN A 181 22.82 -0.29 -14.13
N ASP A 182 23.50 0.04 -15.21
CA ASP A 182 24.50 1.11 -15.25
C ASP A 182 23.95 2.48 -14.81
N ILE A 183 22.71 2.77 -15.19
CA ILE A 183 22.03 4.01 -14.81
C ILE A 183 21.54 3.93 -13.35
N VAL A 184 20.92 2.79 -12.99
CA VAL A 184 20.38 2.57 -11.64
C VAL A 184 21.51 2.72 -10.60
N GLU A 185 22.67 2.14 -10.84
CA GLU A 185 23.82 2.23 -9.96
C GLU A 185 24.43 3.65 -9.95
N LYS A 186 24.64 4.24 -11.14
CA LYS A 186 25.26 5.56 -11.27
C LYS A 186 24.52 6.66 -10.50
N TYR A 187 23.18 6.64 -10.52
CA TYR A 187 22.32 7.63 -9.86
C TYR A 187 21.70 7.12 -8.57
N ASN A 188 22.06 5.93 -8.13
CA ASN A 188 21.50 5.24 -6.97
C ASN A 188 19.96 5.33 -6.95
N LEU A 189 19.35 4.84 -8.06
CA LEU A 189 17.91 4.93 -8.26
C LEU A 189 17.16 3.93 -7.41
N THR A 190 16.05 4.34 -6.82
CA THR A 190 15.11 3.46 -6.14
C THR A 190 13.66 3.84 -6.46
N LEU A 191 12.73 2.90 -6.24
CA LEU A 191 11.31 3.07 -6.51
C LEU A 191 10.53 3.35 -5.23
N ALA A 192 9.52 4.22 -5.33
CA ALA A 192 8.57 4.49 -4.24
C ALA A 192 7.33 3.59 -4.25
N ASN A 193 7.16 2.73 -5.25
CA ASN A 193 6.04 1.81 -5.34
C ASN A 193 6.34 0.47 -4.62
N THR A 194 5.39 -0.46 -4.63
CA THR A 194 5.48 -1.74 -3.90
C THR A 194 6.37 -2.79 -4.58
N PHE A 195 7.04 -2.46 -5.69
CA PHE A 195 8.18 -3.24 -6.17
C PHE A 195 9.29 -3.24 -5.11
N ASN A 196 9.50 -2.09 -4.47
CA ASN A 196 10.38 -1.95 -3.32
C ASN A 196 9.74 -2.58 -2.07
N ILE A 197 10.39 -3.61 -1.52
CA ILE A 197 9.89 -4.30 -0.33
C ILE A 197 9.77 -3.39 0.90
N GLY A 198 10.64 -2.39 1.02
CA GLY A 198 10.57 -1.38 2.09
C GLY A 198 9.32 -0.50 2.04
N ARG A 199 8.63 -0.46 0.87
CA ARG A 199 7.33 0.18 0.70
C ARG A 199 6.18 -0.76 1.07
N LEU A 200 6.38 -2.08 0.97
CA LEU A 200 5.36 -3.09 1.23
C LEU A 200 5.34 -3.54 2.70
N LEU A 201 6.50 -3.88 3.28
CA LEU A 201 6.59 -4.43 4.63
C LEU A 201 5.91 -3.59 5.71
N PRO A 202 6.00 -2.24 5.74
CA PRO A 202 5.30 -1.44 6.74
C PRO A 202 3.78 -1.57 6.71
N GLN A 203 3.21 -2.11 5.65
CA GLN A 203 1.78 -2.43 5.61
C GLN A 203 1.40 -3.57 6.57
N THR A 204 2.36 -4.38 7.06
CA THR A 204 2.11 -5.39 8.10
C THR A 204 1.73 -4.76 9.44
N PHE A 205 2.16 -3.51 9.68
CA PHE A 205 2.02 -2.83 10.98
C PHE A 205 0.56 -2.56 11.33
N PHE A 206 -0.27 -2.19 10.35
CA PHE A 206 -1.66 -1.88 10.63
C PHE A 206 -2.54 -3.11 10.87
N TYR A 207 -2.17 -4.29 10.38
CA TYR A 207 -2.84 -5.55 10.75
C TYR A 207 -2.59 -5.89 12.23
N THR A 208 -1.34 -5.78 12.66
CA THR A 208 -0.96 -5.98 14.07
C THR A 208 -1.60 -4.93 14.97
N TYR A 209 -1.67 -3.68 14.51
CA TYR A 209 -2.37 -2.61 15.22
C TYR A 209 -3.86 -2.92 15.38
N ALA A 210 -4.55 -3.31 14.31
CA ALA A 210 -5.96 -3.68 14.39
C ALA A 210 -6.19 -4.85 15.36
N PHE A 211 -5.37 -5.89 15.29
CA PHE A 211 -5.45 -7.03 16.20
C PHE A 211 -5.28 -6.61 17.66
N SER A 212 -4.35 -5.71 17.96
CA SER A 212 -4.16 -5.21 19.33
C SER A 212 -5.40 -4.52 19.93
N ARG A 213 -6.30 -4.02 19.08
CA ARG A 213 -7.59 -3.39 19.47
C ARG A 213 -8.75 -4.40 19.59
N LEU A 214 -8.59 -5.58 18.94
CA LEU A 214 -9.62 -6.61 18.87
C LEU A 214 -9.47 -7.71 19.91
N LYS A 215 -8.24 -8.13 20.20
CA LYS A 215 -7.95 -9.40 20.88
C LYS A 215 -8.65 -9.61 22.24
N ASP A 216 -8.96 -8.52 22.93
CA ASP A 216 -9.64 -8.56 24.22
C ASP A 216 -11.18 -8.36 24.10
N LYS A 217 -11.70 -8.18 22.89
CA LYS A 217 -13.11 -7.93 22.59
C LYS A 217 -13.76 -9.04 21.77
N VAL A 218 -12.96 -9.85 21.11
CA VAL A 218 -13.41 -10.86 20.13
C VAL A 218 -12.82 -12.21 20.48
N PHE A 219 -13.66 -13.22 20.54
CA PHE A 219 -13.26 -14.60 20.89
C PHE A 219 -13.38 -15.58 19.72
N GLY A 220 -14.01 -15.16 18.63
CA GLY A 220 -14.20 -15.96 17.41
C GLY A 220 -13.14 -15.70 16.35
N ASP A 221 -13.46 -16.12 15.16
CA ASP A 221 -12.60 -16.01 13.99
C ASP A 221 -12.47 -14.54 13.52
N ILE A 222 -11.26 -14.12 13.15
CA ILE A 222 -10.97 -12.77 12.66
C ILE A 222 -10.61 -12.83 11.17
N PHE A 223 -11.35 -12.09 10.36
CA PHE A 223 -11.10 -11.93 8.94
C PHE A 223 -10.84 -10.47 8.59
N TYR A 224 -9.92 -10.24 7.66
CA TYR A 224 -9.69 -8.91 7.08
C TYR A 224 -10.29 -8.87 5.68
N ALA A 225 -11.19 -7.92 5.44
CA ALA A 225 -11.78 -7.67 4.14
C ALA A 225 -11.10 -6.46 3.49
N LEU A 226 -10.56 -6.64 2.28
CA LEU A 226 -9.73 -5.64 1.61
C LEU A 226 -9.90 -5.68 0.09
N ALA A 227 -9.71 -4.52 -0.55
CA ALA A 227 -9.70 -4.44 -1.99
C ALA A 227 -8.44 -5.11 -2.58
N PRO A 228 -8.55 -5.79 -3.71
CA PRO A 228 -7.43 -6.49 -4.32
C PRO A 228 -6.29 -5.53 -4.72
N GLY A 229 -6.60 -4.44 -5.42
CA GLY A 229 -5.61 -3.50 -5.93
C GLY A 229 -4.48 -4.23 -6.67
N ASN A 230 -3.25 -3.91 -6.33
CA ASN A 230 -2.06 -4.63 -6.80
C ASN A 230 -1.60 -5.72 -5.81
N TYR A 231 -2.47 -6.22 -4.97
CA TYR A 231 -2.29 -7.26 -3.95
C TYR A 231 -1.30 -6.92 -2.82
N SER A 232 -0.70 -5.73 -2.78
CA SER A 232 0.30 -5.38 -1.76
C SER A 232 -0.26 -5.47 -0.34
N ASN A 233 -1.51 -5.02 -0.11
CA ASN A 233 -2.14 -5.13 1.21
C ASN A 233 -2.40 -6.59 1.59
N LEU A 234 -2.85 -7.42 0.65
CA LEU A 234 -3.05 -8.86 0.88
C LEU A 234 -1.74 -9.55 1.23
N VAL A 235 -0.70 -9.33 0.45
CA VAL A 235 0.65 -9.87 0.68
C VAL A 235 1.20 -9.42 2.04
N ALA A 236 1.03 -8.15 2.40
CA ALA A 236 1.44 -7.65 3.71
C ALA A 236 0.66 -8.31 4.86
N GLY A 237 -0.64 -8.52 4.70
CA GLY A 237 -1.45 -9.28 5.66
C GLY A 237 -0.96 -10.71 5.84
N LEU A 238 -0.62 -11.38 4.76
CA LEU A 238 -0.05 -12.73 4.79
C LEU A 238 1.36 -12.77 5.40
N TYR A 239 2.19 -11.74 5.19
CA TYR A 239 3.46 -11.62 5.92
C TYR A 239 3.22 -11.42 7.43
N ALA A 240 2.22 -10.61 7.82
CA ALA A 240 1.85 -10.49 9.23
C ALA A 240 1.41 -11.86 9.81
N TRP A 241 0.67 -12.67 9.06
CA TRP A 241 0.35 -14.04 9.44
C TRP A 241 1.60 -14.92 9.54
N LYS A 242 2.57 -14.84 8.61
CA LYS A 242 3.86 -15.54 8.73
C LYS A 242 4.63 -15.13 10.00
N PHE A 243 4.47 -13.88 10.47
CA PHE A 243 5.00 -13.40 11.76
C PHE A 243 4.10 -13.78 12.95
N SER A 244 3.19 -14.74 12.75
CA SER A 244 2.31 -15.32 13.76
C SER A 244 1.19 -14.39 14.25
N LEU A 245 0.76 -13.41 13.44
CA LEU A 245 -0.47 -12.68 13.69
C LEU A 245 -1.67 -13.65 13.68
N PRO A 246 -2.46 -13.73 14.75
CA PRO A 246 -3.65 -14.57 14.78
C PRO A 246 -4.74 -14.00 13.87
N VAL A 247 -4.92 -14.63 12.71
CA VAL A 247 -5.92 -14.28 11.70
C VAL A 247 -6.43 -15.54 11.03
N ASN A 248 -7.72 -15.61 10.75
CA ASN A 248 -8.39 -16.77 10.14
C ASN A 248 -8.50 -16.63 8.62
N GLY A 249 -8.30 -15.42 8.08
CA GLY A 249 -8.18 -15.24 6.65
C GLY A 249 -8.39 -13.82 6.15
N PHE A 250 -8.21 -13.71 4.83
CA PHE A 250 -8.32 -12.47 4.08
C PHE A 250 -9.38 -12.62 2.99
N ILE A 251 -10.37 -11.75 3.00
CA ILE A 251 -11.47 -11.73 2.03
C ILE A 251 -11.21 -10.61 1.04
N THR A 252 -11.29 -10.89 -0.24
CA THR A 252 -11.11 -9.91 -1.30
C THR A 252 -12.05 -10.16 -2.46
N GLU A 253 -12.25 -9.16 -3.32
CA GLU A 253 -12.96 -9.38 -4.58
C GLU A 253 -12.13 -10.24 -5.54
N CYS A 254 -12.80 -11.05 -6.35
CA CYS A 254 -12.15 -11.72 -7.47
C CYS A 254 -11.62 -10.71 -8.48
N THR A 255 -10.50 -11.05 -9.08
CA THR A 255 -9.90 -10.34 -10.22
C THR A 255 -9.59 -11.35 -11.32
N PRO A 256 -9.21 -10.89 -12.53
CA PRO A 256 -8.74 -11.81 -13.57
C PRO A 256 -7.57 -12.70 -13.15
N ALA A 257 -6.68 -12.21 -12.25
CA ALA A 257 -5.49 -12.95 -11.84
C ALA A 257 -5.67 -13.74 -10.52
N LEU A 258 -6.56 -13.30 -9.62
CA LEU A 258 -6.90 -13.97 -8.37
C LEU A 258 -8.40 -14.27 -8.34
N THR A 259 -8.78 -15.51 -8.55
CA THR A 259 -10.17 -15.93 -8.71
C THR A 259 -10.47 -17.21 -7.90
N VAL A 260 -11.57 -17.84 -8.19
CA VAL A 260 -11.96 -19.13 -7.61
C VAL A 260 -12.03 -20.20 -8.70
N ASP A 261 -11.64 -21.42 -8.35
CA ASP A 261 -11.81 -22.60 -9.19
C ASP A 261 -13.29 -23.08 -9.20
N THR A 262 -13.59 -24.12 -9.94
CA THR A 262 -14.95 -24.73 -10.02
C THR A 262 -15.49 -25.20 -8.68
N GLY A 263 -14.62 -25.42 -7.68
CA GLY A 263 -14.98 -25.78 -6.30
C GLY A 263 -15.09 -24.59 -5.36
N GLY A 264 -15.00 -23.34 -5.88
CA GLY A 264 -15.06 -22.10 -5.08
C GLY A 264 -13.81 -21.84 -4.24
N LYS A 265 -12.66 -22.47 -4.57
CA LYS A 265 -11.39 -22.29 -3.85
C LYS A 265 -10.48 -21.29 -4.57
N ALA A 266 -9.72 -20.53 -3.80
CA ALA A 266 -8.79 -19.55 -4.33
C ALA A 266 -7.81 -20.12 -5.36
N GLN A 267 -7.65 -19.41 -6.46
CA GLN A 267 -6.75 -19.75 -7.55
C GLN A 267 -6.04 -18.50 -8.08
N VAL A 268 -4.72 -18.53 -8.14
CA VAL A 268 -3.89 -17.52 -8.81
C VAL A 268 -3.63 -18.03 -10.22
N LEU A 269 -4.11 -17.31 -11.25
CA LEU A 269 -4.02 -17.81 -12.63
C LEU A 269 -2.58 -17.84 -13.14
N ASP A 270 -1.74 -16.89 -12.75
CA ASP A 270 -0.33 -16.86 -13.14
C ASP A 270 0.44 -18.09 -12.63
N SER A 271 0.00 -18.69 -11.50
CA SER A 271 0.60 -19.94 -10.99
C SER A 271 0.39 -21.14 -11.92
N LEU A 272 -0.51 -21.04 -12.88
CA LEU A 272 -0.75 -22.08 -13.90
C LEU A 272 0.19 -21.94 -15.09
N ILE A 273 0.88 -20.81 -15.21
CA ILE A 273 1.81 -20.52 -16.31
C ILE A 273 3.22 -20.89 -15.83
N PRO A 274 3.97 -21.73 -16.56
CA PRO A 274 5.36 -22.02 -16.25
C PRO A 274 6.20 -20.74 -16.14
N LEU A 275 7.15 -20.68 -15.20
CA LEU A 275 7.96 -19.48 -14.93
C LEU A 275 8.66 -18.93 -16.19
N GLU A 276 9.13 -19.82 -17.06
CA GLU A 276 9.82 -19.47 -18.31
C GLU A 276 8.91 -18.78 -19.34
N GLN A 277 7.60 -18.88 -19.15
CA GLN A 277 6.59 -18.30 -20.06
C GLN A 277 5.94 -17.04 -19.48
N ARG A 278 6.25 -16.70 -18.22
CA ARG A 278 5.70 -15.50 -17.57
C ARG A 278 6.44 -14.25 -18.02
N GLN A 279 5.71 -13.16 -18.06
CA GLN A 279 6.33 -11.86 -18.22
C GLN A 279 7.18 -11.54 -16.98
N PRO A 280 8.34 -10.87 -17.13
CA PRO A 280 9.13 -10.42 -16.00
C PRO A 280 8.33 -9.44 -15.13
N ALA A 281 8.69 -9.38 -13.85
CA ALA A 281 8.10 -8.42 -12.91
C ALA A 281 8.26 -6.98 -13.41
N ASP A 282 7.18 -6.20 -13.32
CA ASP A 282 7.15 -4.83 -13.84
C ASP A 282 7.44 -3.79 -12.73
N PRO A 283 8.61 -3.16 -12.73
CA PRO A 283 8.94 -2.11 -11.78
C PRO A 283 8.08 -0.85 -11.95
N GLY A 284 7.52 -0.59 -13.13
CA GLY A 284 6.61 0.51 -13.38
C GLY A 284 5.20 0.26 -12.85
N ASN A 285 4.76 -1.02 -12.86
CA ASN A 285 3.41 -1.42 -12.44
C ASN A 285 3.41 -2.77 -11.68
N PRO A 286 3.91 -2.82 -10.44
CA PRO A 286 4.06 -4.06 -9.69
C PRO A 286 2.73 -4.69 -9.31
N SER A 287 2.56 -6.00 -9.60
CA SER A 287 1.35 -6.74 -9.22
C SER A 287 1.42 -7.40 -7.84
N ASN A 288 2.60 -7.69 -7.33
CA ASN A 288 2.86 -8.48 -6.11
C ASN A 288 2.30 -9.93 -6.09
N LEU A 289 1.82 -10.46 -7.20
CA LEU A 289 1.33 -11.84 -7.29
C LEU A 289 2.45 -12.85 -7.06
N GLU A 290 3.66 -12.58 -7.53
CA GLU A 290 4.82 -13.44 -7.30
C GLU A 290 5.16 -13.59 -5.82
N ARG A 291 4.99 -12.50 -5.04
CA ARG A 291 5.12 -12.58 -3.57
C ARG A 291 4.01 -13.40 -2.92
N LEU A 292 2.79 -13.33 -3.46
CA LEU A 292 1.68 -14.16 -3.02
C LEU A 292 1.98 -15.64 -3.27
N GLU A 293 2.50 -15.98 -4.43
CA GLU A 293 2.90 -17.35 -4.78
C GLU A 293 4.04 -17.86 -3.90
N GLU A 294 5.06 -17.03 -3.66
CA GLU A 294 6.21 -17.38 -2.81
C GLU A 294 5.76 -17.76 -1.40
N ILE A 295 4.84 -17.03 -0.80
CA ILE A 295 4.34 -17.30 0.56
C ILE A 295 3.79 -18.72 0.67
N PHE A 296 3.15 -19.24 -0.37
CA PHE A 296 2.49 -20.53 -0.38
C PHE A 296 3.26 -21.62 -1.16
N ASN A 297 4.46 -21.34 -1.64
CA ASN A 297 5.23 -22.24 -2.50
C ASN A 297 5.42 -23.63 -1.89
N THR A 298 5.69 -23.72 -0.59
CA THR A 298 5.84 -25.01 0.12
C THR A 298 4.50 -25.65 0.51
N HIS A 299 3.42 -24.87 0.60
CA HIS A 299 2.12 -25.34 1.05
C HIS A 299 0.96 -24.66 0.27
N PRO A 300 0.78 -24.96 -1.02
CA PRO A 300 -0.27 -24.32 -1.83
C PRO A 300 -1.71 -24.49 -1.28
N ALA A 301 -1.96 -25.56 -0.53
CA ALA A 301 -3.26 -25.78 0.09
C ALA A 301 -3.61 -24.73 1.16
N MET A 302 -2.60 -24.09 1.78
CA MET A 302 -2.82 -23.05 2.79
C MET A 302 -3.37 -21.75 2.17
N LEU A 303 -3.03 -21.44 0.92
CA LEU A 303 -3.65 -20.34 0.19
C LEU A 303 -5.18 -20.43 0.27
N ARG A 304 -5.73 -21.62 0.01
CA ARG A 304 -7.17 -21.89 -0.02
C ARG A 304 -7.85 -21.81 1.35
N GLY A 305 -7.07 -21.91 2.42
CA GLY A 305 -7.54 -21.79 3.80
C GLY A 305 -7.42 -20.37 4.38
N LEU A 306 -6.67 -19.48 3.70
CA LEU A 306 -6.38 -18.13 4.21
C LEU A 306 -6.84 -17.02 3.27
N VAL A 307 -6.96 -17.26 1.97
CA VAL A 307 -7.35 -16.25 1.00
C VAL A 307 -8.68 -16.64 0.38
N PHE A 308 -9.65 -15.75 0.46
CA PHE A 308 -11.03 -15.96 0.03
C PHE A 308 -11.42 -14.91 -1.02
N PRO A 309 -11.10 -15.14 -2.31
CA PRO A 309 -11.61 -14.31 -3.38
C PRO A 309 -13.11 -14.55 -3.55
N VAL A 310 -13.88 -13.50 -3.69
CA VAL A 310 -15.34 -13.55 -3.81
C VAL A 310 -15.76 -12.80 -5.07
N PRO A 311 -16.52 -13.42 -5.97
CA PRO A 311 -17.09 -12.72 -7.12
C PRO A 311 -18.10 -11.65 -6.65
N VAL A 312 -17.87 -10.40 -7.04
CA VAL A 312 -18.74 -9.24 -6.72
C VAL A 312 -19.08 -8.52 -8.00
N SER A 313 -20.37 -8.37 -8.28
CA SER A 313 -20.85 -7.60 -9.44
C SER A 313 -20.86 -6.10 -9.13
N GLU A 314 -21.00 -5.27 -10.18
CA GLU A 314 -21.13 -3.82 -10.02
C GLU A 314 -22.42 -3.43 -9.28
N GLU A 315 -23.51 -4.17 -9.50
CA GLU A 315 -24.77 -3.98 -8.79
C GLU A 315 -24.62 -4.30 -7.30
N GLU A 316 -23.95 -5.40 -6.96
CA GLU A 316 -23.69 -5.78 -5.57
C GLU A 316 -22.79 -4.75 -4.86
N ARG A 317 -21.79 -4.22 -5.55
CA ARG A 317 -20.91 -3.17 -5.04
C ARG A 317 -21.67 -1.86 -4.80
N THR A 318 -22.54 -1.49 -5.72
CA THR A 318 -23.43 -0.32 -5.60
C THR A 318 -24.41 -0.49 -4.44
N ALA A 319 -25.02 -1.67 -4.30
CA ALA A 319 -25.91 -1.98 -3.18
C ALA A 319 -25.18 -1.92 -1.83
N ALA A 320 -23.97 -2.44 -1.78
CA ALA A 320 -23.10 -2.39 -0.58
C ALA A 320 -22.72 -0.95 -0.19
N CYS A 321 -22.43 -0.08 -1.16
CA CYS A 321 -22.19 1.35 -0.91
C CYS A 321 -23.41 2.02 -0.27
N LYS A 322 -24.61 1.78 -0.82
CA LYS A 322 -25.87 2.29 -0.26
C LYS A 322 -26.15 1.74 1.15
N GLU A 323 -25.92 0.44 1.36
CA GLU A 323 -26.11 -0.19 2.67
C GLU A 323 -25.19 0.38 3.74
N LEU A 324 -23.90 0.56 3.42
CA LEU A 324 -22.92 1.19 4.32
C LEU A 324 -23.36 2.61 4.72
N PHE A 325 -23.89 3.37 3.78
CA PHE A 325 -24.41 4.71 4.05
C PHE A 325 -25.70 4.68 4.88
N MET A 326 -26.72 3.95 4.42
CA MET A 326 -28.04 3.95 5.04
C MET A 326 -28.05 3.32 6.46
N LYS A 327 -27.29 2.24 6.65
CA LYS A 327 -27.26 1.51 7.93
C LYS A 327 -26.28 2.10 8.91
N TYR A 328 -25.12 2.59 8.46
CA TYR A 328 -23.99 2.94 9.30
C TYR A 328 -23.52 4.39 9.14
N GLY A 329 -24.10 5.15 8.22
CA GLY A 329 -23.66 6.53 7.92
C GLY A 329 -22.26 6.60 7.29
N ILE A 330 -21.80 5.52 6.64
CA ILE A 330 -20.47 5.43 6.08
C ILE A 330 -20.53 5.70 4.57
N LEU A 331 -19.98 6.82 4.14
CA LEU A 331 -19.77 7.13 2.73
C LEU A 331 -18.48 6.39 2.27
N ALA A 332 -18.65 5.32 1.51
CA ALA A 332 -17.57 4.43 1.10
C ALA A 332 -17.29 4.55 -0.39
N ASN A 333 -16.01 4.56 -0.77
CA ASN A 333 -15.60 4.45 -2.17
C ASN A 333 -15.86 3.05 -2.72
N LYS A 334 -15.70 2.89 -4.03
CA LYS A 334 -15.92 1.64 -4.77
C LYS A 334 -15.16 0.45 -4.18
N GLU A 335 -13.91 0.66 -3.79
CA GLU A 335 -13.04 -0.38 -3.23
C GLU A 335 -13.50 -0.86 -1.86
N THR A 336 -13.83 0.07 -0.96
CA THR A 336 -14.37 -0.25 0.37
C THR A 336 -15.72 -0.95 0.26
N SER A 337 -16.58 -0.49 -0.65
CA SER A 337 -17.90 -1.07 -0.91
C SER A 337 -17.80 -2.49 -1.46
N GLY A 338 -16.88 -2.73 -2.40
CA GLY A 338 -16.63 -4.07 -2.94
C GLY A 338 -16.06 -5.04 -1.89
N SER A 339 -15.14 -4.57 -1.06
CA SER A 339 -14.61 -5.36 0.06
C SER A 339 -15.69 -5.72 1.08
N TYR A 340 -16.63 -4.80 1.35
CA TYR A 340 -17.77 -5.05 2.23
C TYR A 340 -18.75 -6.08 1.59
N ALA A 341 -19.06 -5.94 0.29
CA ALA A 341 -19.89 -6.90 -0.43
C ALA A 341 -19.28 -8.31 -0.41
N ALA A 342 -17.97 -8.41 -0.67
CA ALA A 342 -17.24 -9.67 -0.61
C ALA A 342 -17.28 -10.28 0.80
N ALA A 343 -17.07 -9.48 1.84
CA ALA A 343 -17.14 -9.92 3.22
C ALA A 343 -18.52 -10.46 3.57
N LYS A 344 -19.58 -9.75 3.21
CA LYS A 344 -20.97 -10.15 3.47
C LYS A 344 -21.30 -11.48 2.82
N LYS A 345 -21.02 -11.66 1.53
CA LYS A 345 -21.22 -12.93 0.81
C LYS A 345 -20.41 -14.08 1.42
N ARG A 346 -19.19 -13.82 1.85
CA ARG A 346 -18.34 -14.86 2.45
C ARG A 346 -18.81 -15.26 3.83
N THR A 347 -19.18 -14.30 4.69
CA THR A 347 -19.64 -14.59 6.05
C THR A 347 -20.98 -15.35 6.09
N GLU A 348 -21.86 -15.14 5.12
CA GLU A 348 -23.08 -15.94 4.96
C GLU A 348 -22.82 -17.44 4.75
N SER A 349 -21.63 -17.79 4.28
CA SER A 349 -21.22 -19.19 4.07
C SER A 349 -20.54 -19.84 5.28
N PHE A 350 -20.29 -19.09 6.35
CA PHE A 350 -19.64 -19.63 7.55
C PHE A 350 -20.61 -20.41 8.43
N SER A 351 -20.12 -21.52 8.99
CA SER A 351 -20.89 -22.36 9.89
C SER A 351 -20.99 -21.78 11.31
N SER A 352 -20.05 -20.93 11.71
CA SER A 352 -20.01 -20.27 13.02
C SER A 352 -20.60 -18.86 12.94
N PRO A 353 -21.45 -18.45 13.88
CA PRO A 353 -21.91 -17.08 13.98
C PRO A 353 -20.84 -16.13 14.57
N ASP A 354 -19.80 -16.65 15.22
CA ASP A 354 -18.81 -15.87 15.96
C ASP A 354 -17.65 -15.44 15.05
N ASN A 355 -17.98 -14.74 13.96
CA ASN A 355 -16.99 -14.22 13.04
C ASN A 355 -16.88 -12.71 13.17
N THR A 356 -15.68 -12.19 13.18
CA THR A 356 -15.40 -10.74 13.14
C THR A 356 -14.72 -10.36 11.85
N VAL A 357 -15.24 -9.36 11.19
CA VAL A 357 -14.66 -8.79 9.97
C VAL A 357 -14.07 -7.42 10.25
N VAL A 358 -12.83 -7.22 9.85
CA VAL A 358 -12.17 -5.91 9.81
C VAL A 358 -12.17 -5.44 8.36
N LEU A 359 -13.01 -4.46 8.06
CA LEU A 359 -13.07 -3.82 6.74
C LEU A 359 -11.95 -2.80 6.62
N ILE A 360 -11.06 -2.99 5.67
CA ILE A 360 -9.96 -2.06 5.38
C ILE A 360 -10.43 -1.01 4.39
N SER A 361 -10.34 0.26 4.80
CA SER A 361 -10.63 1.42 3.96
C SER A 361 -9.33 2.17 3.68
N ARG A 362 -8.88 2.18 2.42
CA ARG A 362 -7.53 2.60 2.03
C ARG A 362 -7.40 4.10 1.86
N ASP A 363 -8.34 4.71 1.15
CA ASP A 363 -8.23 6.10 0.72
C ASP A 363 -9.46 6.89 1.19
N HIS A 364 -9.25 8.19 1.46
CA HIS A 364 -10.31 9.05 1.94
C HIS A 364 -11.43 9.15 0.91
N PRO A 365 -12.71 9.00 1.31
CA PRO A 365 -13.83 8.97 0.37
C PRO A 365 -13.98 10.26 -0.46
N ALA A 366 -13.38 11.37 -0.02
CA ALA A 366 -13.36 12.61 -0.79
C ALA A 366 -12.69 12.48 -2.18
N TYR A 367 -11.78 11.52 -2.36
CA TYR A 367 -11.17 11.24 -3.67
C TYR A 367 -12.17 10.69 -4.69
N SER A 368 -13.24 10.02 -4.21
CA SER A 368 -14.33 9.46 -5.04
C SER A 368 -15.66 10.19 -4.82
N ARG A 369 -15.60 11.49 -4.51
CA ARG A 369 -16.75 12.28 -4.05
C ARG A 369 -17.94 12.23 -4.99
N ASP A 370 -17.71 12.39 -6.30
CA ASP A 370 -18.79 12.47 -7.28
C ASP A 370 -19.43 11.09 -7.54
N GLU A 371 -18.62 10.00 -7.52
CA GLU A 371 -19.14 8.64 -7.62
C GLU A 371 -20.03 8.30 -6.41
N ILE A 372 -19.57 8.63 -5.21
CA ILE A 372 -20.32 8.39 -3.96
C ILE A 372 -21.61 9.20 -3.96
N ARG A 373 -21.56 10.47 -4.40
CA ARG A 373 -22.76 11.31 -4.53
C ARG A 373 -23.77 10.70 -5.51
N HIS A 374 -23.29 10.19 -6.63
CA HIS A 374 -24.15 9.55 -7.62
C HIS A 374 -24.89 8.32 -7.06
N VAL A 375 -24.22 7.54 -6.23
CA VAL A 375 -24.76 6.30 -5.65
C VAL A 375 -25.63 6.57 -4.42
N CYS A 376 -25.15 7.41 -3.47
CA CYS A 376 -25.77 7.62 -2.17
C CYS A 376 -26.68 8.86 -2.12
N GLY A 377 -26.59 9.76 -3.10
CA GLY A 377 -27.27 11.07 -3.07
C GLY A 377 -26.57 12.10 -2.21
N GLU A 378 -25.55 11.70 -1.43
CA GLU A 378 -24.78 12.54 -0.54
C GLU A 378 -23.28 12.42 -0.86
N ALA A 379 -22.56 13.55 -0.77
CA ALA A 379 -21.14 13.61 -1.04
C ALA A 379 -20.33 13.67 0.26
N PRO A 380 -19.22 12.94 0.39
CA PRO A 380 -18.33 13.12 1.51
C PRO A 380 -17.77 14.54 1.57
N SER A 381 -17.60 15.06 2.80
CA SER A 381 -16.92 16.33 3.00
C SER A 381 -15.46 16.21 2.57
N VAL A 382 -14.90 17.28 2.02
CA VAL A 382 -13.47 17.38 1.72
C VAL A 382 -12.81 18.09 2.90
N PRO A 383 -11.98 17.41 3.69
CA PRO A 383 -11.23 18.06 4.77
C PRO A 383 -10.30 19.13 4.22
N ASP A 384 -9.99 20.16 5.03
CA ASP A 384 -9.17 21.30 4.61
C ASP A 384 -7.81 20.84 4.06
N PHE A 385 -7.17 19.88 4.71
CA PHE A 385 -5.86 19.36 4.27
C PHE A 385 -5.91 18.67 2.90
N LEU A 386 -7.08 18.14 2.47
CA LEU A 386 -7.24 17.54 1.15
C LEU A 386 -7.63 18.57 0.08
N GLN A 387 -8.25 19.68 0.44
CA GLN A 387 -8.71 20.67 -0.55
C GLN A 387 -7.54 21.16 -1.43
N GLU A 388 -6.41 21.50 -0.81
CA GLU A 388 -5.22 21.95 -1.54
C GLU A 388 -4.60 20.84 -2.40
N LEU A 389 -4.62 19.60 -1.93
CA LEU A 389 -4.04 18.46 -2.65
C LEU A 389 -4.84 18.03 -3.90
N LEU A 390 -6.10 18.44 -3.98
CA LEU A 390 -6.96 18.14 -5.14
C LEU A 390 -6.88 19.19 -6.25
N ILE A 391 -6.22 20.34 -6.01
CA ILE A 391 -6.09 21.41 -6.98
C ILE A 391 -5.01 21.03 -8.01
N PRO A 392 -5.33 21.04 -9.32
CA PRO A 392 -4.32 20.87 -10.35
C PRO A 392 -3.28 22.00 -10.33
N ILE A 393 -2.04 21.65 -10.59
CA ILE A 393 -0.90 22.58 -10.65
C ILE A 393 -0.43 22.69 -12.10
N THR A 394 -0.02 23.89 -12.50
CA THR A 394 0.61 24.10 -13.82
C THR A 394 2.02 23.49 -13.81
N PRO A 395 2.37 22.60 -14.75
CA PRO A 395 3.69 21.99 -14.78
C PRO A 395 4.76 23.05 -15.12
N GLN A 396 5.79 23.13 -14.27
CA GLN A 396 6.96 23.99 -14.52
C GLN A 396 7.97 23.31 -15.47
N LYS A 397 7.98 21.98 -15.47
CA LYS A 397 8.84 21.15 -16.32
C LYS A 397 8.02 20.07 -16.98
N THR A 398 8.17 19.95 -18.30
CA THR A 398 7.56 18.91 -19.12
C THR A 398 8.67 18.16 -19.87
N MET A 399 8.43 16.88 -20.18
CA MET A 399 9.37 16.08 -20.94
C MET A 399 8.64 15.09 -21.86
N ASP A 400 9.35 14.63 -22.88
CA ASP A 400 8.88 13.51 -23.68
C ASP A 400 9.01 12.18 -22.92
N CYS A 401 8.15 11.22 -23.25
CA CYS A 401 8.12 9.93 -22.57
C CYS A 401 9.26 9.01 -23.08
N THR A 402 10.50 9.35 -22.74
CA THR A 402 11.70 8.61 -23.13
C THR A 402 12.71 8.53 -21.99
N VAL A 403 13.50 7.45 -21.95
CA VAL A 403 14.58 7.28 -20.96
C VAL A 403 15.64 8.38 -21.11
N ASP A 404 15.94 8.81 -22.33
CA ASP A 404 16.94 9.88 -22.58
C ASP A 404 16.49 11.22 -21.96
N ALA A 405 15.19 11.53 -21.98
CA ALA A 405 14.65 12.71 -21.33
C ALA A 405 14.78 12.62 -19.79
N VAL A 406 14.54 11.45 -19.21
CA VAL A 406 14.80 11.20 -17.78
C VAL A 406 16.27 11.35 -17.45
N LEU A 407 17.18 10.80 -18.28
CA LEU A 407 18.62 10.94 -18.08
C LEU A 407 19.08 12.38 -18.11
N SER A 408 18.52 13.20 -18.99
CA SER A 408 18.82 14.63 -19.05
C SER A 408 18.46 15.33 -17.73
N ILE A 409 17.31 14.97 -17.13
CA ILE A 409 16.91 15.50 -15.82
C ILE A 409 17.83 15.01 -14.71
N LEU A 410 18.17 13.71 -14.69
CA LEU A 410 19.07 13.12 -13.69
C LEU A 410 20.49 13.73 -13.73
N GLN A 411 20.92 14.29 -14.84
CA GLN A 411 22.20 14.98 -14.98
C GLN A 411 22.14 16.42 -14.40
N GLU A 412 20.96 17.01 -14.31
CA GLU A 412 20.75 18.34 -13.71
C GLU A 412 20.61 18.26 -12.17
N LEU A 413 20.26 17.08 -11.60
CA LEU A 413 20.08 16.84 -10.17
C LEU A 413 21.40 16.54 -9.45
#